data_72a0fc2515725fb6a111046d185261dc
#
_entry.id   72a0fc2515725fb6a111046d185261dc
#
_cell.length_a   1.000
_cell.length_b   1.000
_cell.length_c   1.000
_cell.angle_alpha   90.00
_cell.angle_beta   90.00
_cell.angle_gamma   90.00
#
_symmetry.space_group_name_H-M   'P 1'
#
loop_
_entity.id
_entity.type
_entity.pdbx_description
1 polymer ?
#
loop_
_entity_poly.entity_id
_entity_poly.type
_entity_poly.pdbx_seq_one_letter_code
_entity_poly.pdbx_strand_id
1 'polypeptide(L)'
;GFSATARKTLKQLQNIARHGVPVISLDAATGLMFEQEYRDVAGSEAIPTVLSLEAFLKRQITKGIIPSNAIKPDTAALTIISHCTEQAVRPGSAEDWTVILRHLGVQADAVKAGCCGMAGLFGHEKEHADLSASIFAQNWASKAEGNILATGFSCRCQTKRLAGRRPAHPVEILVSHLYIKNEKAFSTQ
;
A
#
# COMPACT_ATOMS: atom_id res chain seq x y z
N GLY A 1 27.28 -3.76 3.19
CA GLY A 1 26.16 -3.98 4.13
C GLY A 1 25.10 -2.91 4.02
N PHE A 2 23.99 -3.04 4.77
CA PHE A 2 22.81 -2.16 4.74
C PHE A 2 23.18 -0.66 4.75
N SER A 3 23.98 -0.21 5.73
CA SER A 3 24.35 1.21 5.87
C SER A 3 25.00 1.81 4.62
N ALA A 4 25.85 1.08 3.92
CA ALA A 4 26.49 1.57 2.70
C ALA A 4 25.46 1.73 1.56
N THR A 5 24.59 0.76 1.39
CA THR A 5 23.51 0.82 0.40
C THR A 5 22.52 1.94 0.72
N ALA A 6 22.13 2.07 2.00
CA ALA A 6 21.21 3.11 2.44
C ALA A 6 21.77 4.52 2.21
N ARG A 7 23.07 4.77 2.51
CA ARG A 7 23.72 6.07 2.21
C ARG A 7 23.74 6.39 0.72
N LYS A 8 23.96 5.38 -0.14
CA LYS A 8 23.91 5.57 -1.59
C LYS A 8 22.51 5.95 -2.05
N THR A 9 21.51 5.23 -1.59
CA THR A 9 20.10 5.52 -1.88
C THR A 9 19.68 6.89 -1.37
N LEU A 10 20.09 7.26 -0.14
CA LEU A 10 19.80 8.57 0.44
C LEU A 10 20.31 9.70 -0.45
N LYS A 11 21.56 9.63 -0.92
CA LYS A 11 22.12 10.63 -1.84
C LYS A 11 21.33 10.75 -3.16
N GLN A 12 20.87 9.62 -3.71
CA GLN A 12 20.04 9.62 -4.92
C GLN A 12 18.69 10.31 -4.67
N LEU A 13 18.02 9.97 -3.56
CA LEU A 13 16.74 10.58 -3.17
C LEU A 13 16.89 12.08 -2.88
N GLN A 14 17.96 12.49 -2.22
CA GLN A 14 18.26 13.90 -1.98
C GLN A 14 18.41 14.66 -3.30
N ASN A 15 19.09 14.06 -4.28
CA ASN A 15 19.24 14.68 -5.60
C ASN A 15 17.88 14.85 -6.32
N ILE A 16 17.02 13.84 -6.30
CA ILE A 16 15.66 13.91 -6.86
C ILE A 16 14.84 14.99 -6.15
N ALA A 17 14.86 14.99 -4.83
CA ALA A 17 14.09 15.95 -4.02
C ALA A 17 14.49 17.41 -4.25
N ARG A 18 15.78 17.70 -4.55
CA ARG A 18 16.25 19.06 -4.91
C ARG A 18 15.58 19.64 -6.16
N HIS A 19 15.11 18.79 -7.05
CA HIS A 19 14.38 19.20 -8.25
C HIS A 19 12.88 19.35 -8.02
N GLY A 20 12.39 19.29 -6.77
CA GLY A 20 10.98 19.42 -6.43
C GLY A 20 10.11 18.23 -6.84
N VAL A 21 10.73 17.13 -7.25
CA VAL A 21 10.00 15.90 -7.64
C VAL A 21 9.61 15.14 -6.37
N PRO A 22 8.31 14.82 -6.17
CA PRO A 22 7.88 14.05 -5.01
C PRO A 22 8.37 12.61 -5.12
N VAL A 23 8.91 12.10 -4.01
CA VAL A 23 9.27 10.69 -3.88
C VAL A 23 8.11 9.96 -3.22
N ILE A 24 7.62 8.90 -3.86
CA ILE A 24 6.42 8.18 -3.42
C ILE A 24 6.78 6.70 -3.26
N SER A 25 6.40 6.12 -2.11
CA SER A 25 6.48 4.68 -1.88
C SER A 25 5.12 4.04 -2.20
N LEU A 26 5.17 2.96 -2.99
CA LEU A 26 3.99 2.13 -3.30
C LEU A 26 3.75 1.04 -2.25
N ASP A 27 4.79 0.66 -1.52
CA ASP A 27 4.71 -0.35 -0.46
C ASP A 27 4.86 0.31 0.90
N ALA A 28 3.94 0.02 1.80
CA ALA A 28 3.89 0.61 3.13
C ALA A 28 5.15 0.33 3.95
N ALA A 29 5.63 -0.91 3.96
CA ALA A 29 6.83 -1.27 4.73
C ALA A 29 8.08 -0.55 4.21
N THR A 30 8.25 -0.47 2.88
CA THR A 30 9.35 0.27 2.25
C THR A 30 9.27 1.77 2.57
N GLY A 31 8.08 2.36 2.53
CA GLY A 31 7.88 3.77 2.87
C GLY A 31 8.28 4.07 4.31
N LEU A 32 7.87 3.23 5.24
CA LEU A 32 8.17 3.38 6.66
C LEU A 32 9.66 3.20 6.98
N MET A 33 10.37 2.35 6.25
CA MET A 33 11.82 2.18 6.38
C MET A 33 12.57 3.51 6.19
N PHE A 34 12.14 4.37 5.25
CA PHE A 34 12.73 5.69 5.06
C PHE A 34 12.44 6.64 6.22
N GLU A 35 11.37 6.44 6.95
CA GLU A 35 11.02 7.26 8.11
C GLU A 35 11.71 6.80 9.40
N GLN A 36 12.07 5.53 9.51
CA GLN A 36 12.62 4.93 10.71
C GLN A 36 14.10 4.54 10.55
N GLU A 37 14.38 3.45 9.86
CA GLU A 37 15.73 2.88 9.79
C GLU A 37 16.74 3.80 9.08
N TYR A 38 16.28 4.61 8.15
CA TYR A 38 17.17 5.59 7.50
C TYR A 38 17.62 6.72 8.41
N ARG A 39 16.88 7.02 9.49
CA ARG A 39 17.32 8.01 10.49
C ARG A 39 18.62 7.58 11.17
N ASP A 40 18.73 6.32 11.50
CA ASP A 40 19.94 5.78 12.16
C ASP A 40 21.17 5.82 11.23
N VAL A 41 20.93 5.66 9.92
CA VAL A 41 21.99 5.69 8.91
C VAL A 41 22.37 7.11 8.49
N ALA A 42 21.40 8.00 8.43
CA ALA A 42 21.58 9.37 7.97
C ALA A 42 22.35 10.23 9.00
N GLY A 43 22.19 9.95 10.29
CA GLY A 43 22.75 10.79 11.36
C GLY A 43 22.20 12.22 11.27
N SER A 44 23.09 13.20 10.99
CA SER A 44 22.70 14.60 10.81
C SER A 44 22.26 14.96 9.39
N GLU A 45 22.36 14.04 8.42
CA GLU A 45 21.97 14.31 7.04
C GLU A 45 20.45 14.41 6.92
N ALA A 46 19.97 15.35 6.09
CA ALA A 46 18.54 15.49 5.82
C ALA A 46 18.00 14.29 5.04
N ILE A 47 16.96 13.67 5.55
CA ILE A 47 16.22 12.62 4.85
C ILE A 47 15.12 13.27 4.02
N PRO A 48 15.08 13.07 2.70
CA PRO A 48 13.97 13.54 1.87
C PRO A 48 12.65 12.91 2.31
N THR A 49 11.59 13.69 2.28
CA THR A 49 10.26 13.17 2.57
C THR A 49 9.84 12.14 1.50
N VAL A 50 9.67 10.91 1.92
CA VAL A 50 9.05 9.85 1.09
C VAL A 50 7.58 9.77 1.48
N LEU A 51 6.71 10.14 0.56
CA LEU A 51 5.26 10.08 0.78
C LEU A 51 4.76 8.65 0.56
N SER A 52 3.80 8.22 1.34
CA SER A 52 3.00 7.07 0.94
C SER A 52 2.07 7.45 -0.22
N LEU A 53 1.67 6.47 -1.01
CA LEU A 53 0.84 6.72 -2.18
C LEU A 53 -0.51 7.33 -1.80
N GLU A 54 -1.16 6.83 -0.75
CA GLU A 54 -2.44 7.39 -0.27
C GLU A 54 -2.29 8.85 0.18
N ALA A 55 -1.22 9.18 0.89
CA ALA A 55 -0.98 10.56 1.30
C ALA A 55 -0.76 11.49 0.10
N PHE A 56 -0.06 11.01 -0.93
CA PHE A 56 0.12 11.76 -2.17
C PHE A 56 -1.22 11.97 -2.90
N LEU A 57 -1.98 10.90 -3.13
CA LEU A 57 -3.28 10.97 -3.83
C LEU A 57 -4.27 11.87 -3.09
N LYS A 58 -4.34 11.78 -1.77
CA LYS A 58 -5.19 12.65 -0.95
C LYS A 58 -4.83 14.14 -1.12
N ARG A 59 -3.53 14.45 -1.19
CA ARG A 59 -3.08 15.83 -1.51
C ARG A 59 -3.51 16.27 -2.91
N GLN A 60 -3.47 15.40 -3.92
CA GLN A 60 -3.91 15.74 -5.27
C GLN A 60 -5.43 15.95 -5.33
N ILE A 61 -6.20 15.18 -4.58
CA ILE A 61 -7.65 15.38 -4.42
C ILE A 61 -7.94 16.73 -3.77
N THR A 62 -7.27 17.06 -2.66
CA THR A 62 -7.45 18.33 -1.96
C THR A 62 -7.10 19.54 -2.84
N LYS A 63 -6.14 19.39 -3.76
CA LYS A 63 -5.78 20.41 -4.76
C LYS A 63 -6.73 20.48 -5.95
N GLY A 64 -7.75 19.62 -6.03
CA GLY A 64 -8.67 19.56 -7.15
C GLY A 64 -8.08 19.00 -8.45
N ILE A 65 -6.90 18.35 -8.37
CA ILE A 65 -6.23 17.77 -9.55
C ILE A 65 -6.88 16.45 -9.96
N ILE A 66 -7.34 15.66 -8.98
CA ILE A 66 -8.05 14.40 -9.22
C ILE A 66 -9.56 14.67 -9.18
N PRO A 67 -10.28 14.49 -10.29
CA PRO A 67 -11.73 14.73 -10.34
C PRO A 67 -12.50 13.66 -9.55
N SER A 68 -13.64 14.05 -8.98
CA SER A 68 -14.56 13.12 -8.33
C SER A 68 -15.26 12.22 -9.36
N ASN A 69 -15.72 11.04 -8.90
CA ASN A 69 -16.48 10.09 -9.72
C ASN A 69 -15.79 9.74 -11.06
N ALA A 70 -14.46 9.71 -11.03
CA ALA A 70 -13.66 9.39 -12.21
C ALA A 70 -13.75 7.91 -12.63
N ILE A 71 -14.20 7.05 -11.73
CA ILE A 71 -14.38 5.61 -11.92
C ILE A 71 -15.87 5.33 -11.90
N LYS A 72 -16.38 4.65 -12.94
CA LYS A 72 -17.75 4.13 -12.90
C LYS A 72 -17.76 2.88 -12.02
N PRO A 73 -18.54 2.85 -10.95
CA PRO A 73 -18.61 1.68 -10.10
C PRO A 73 -19.29 0.54 -10.87
N ASP A 74 -18.53 -0.52 -11.10
CA ASP A 74 -19.04 -1.82 -11.61
C ASP A 74 -18.77 -2.92 -10.58
N THR A 75 -18.54 -2.54 -9.34
CA THR A 75 -18.04 -3.46 -8.32
C THR A 75 -18.87 -3.42 -7.06
N ALA A 76 -19.08 -4.60 -6.47
CA ALA A 76 -19.52 -4.73 -5.08
C ALA A 76 -18.57 -3.95 -4.15
N ALA A 77 -19.08 -3.50 -2.99
CA ALA A 77 -18.30 -2.79 -2.00
C ALA A 77 -16.99 -3.53 -1.67
N LEU A 78 -15.90 -2.77 -1.59
CA LEU A 78 -14.56 -3.26 -1.32
C LEU A 78 -14.22 -3.08 0.16
N THR A 79 -13.46 -4.01 0.71
CA THR A 79 -12.95 -3.91 2.08
C THR A 79 -11.44 -3.72 2.05
N ILE A 80 -10.94 -2.67 2.68
CA ILE A 80 -9.51 -2.35 2.73
C ILE A 80 -8.92 -2.83 4.04
N ILE A 81 -7.85 -3.61 3.96
CA ILE A 81 -7.05 -4.05 5.10
C ILE A 81 -5.63 -3.51 4.92
N SER A 82 -5.21 -2.62 5.81
CA SER A 82 -3.86 -2.08 5.77
C SER A 82 -2.84 -3.03 6.44
N HIS A 83 -1.57 -2.87 6.05
CA HIS A 83 -0.46 -3.63 6.62
C HIS A 83 -0.32 -3.37 8.12
N CYS A 84 0.01 -4.39 8.91
CA CYS A 84 0.07 -4.25 10.38
C CYS A 84 1.07 -3.18 10.85
N THR A 85 2.24 -3.08 10.22
CA THR A 85 3.22 -2.02 10.50
C THR A 85 2.68 -0.63 10.13
N GLU A 86 1.97 -0.55 9.02
CA GLU A 86 1.29 0.68 8.58
C GLU A 86 0.23 1.11 9.61
N GLN A 87 -0.59 0.18 10.10
CA GLN A 87 -1.56 0.45 11.16
C GLN A 87 -0.91 0.95 12.45
N ALA A 88 0.26 0.45 12.79
CA ALA A 88 0.99 0.84 14.00
C ALA A 88 1.61 2.24 13.89
N VAL A 89 2.17 2.59 12.74
CA VAL A 89 2.91 3.84 12.54
C VAL A 89 2.05 4.96 11.96
N ARG A 90 1.09 4.60 11.11
CA ARG A 90 0.16 5.53 10.44
C ARG A 90 -1.28 5.06 10.62
N PRO A 91 -1.82 5.13 11.85
CA PRO A 91 -3.22 4.82 12.08
C PRO A 91 -4.08 5.76 11.22
N GLY A 92 -4.99 5.18 10.43
CA GLY A 92 -5.82 5.94 9.51
C GLY A 92 -5.46 5.77 8.02
N SER A 93 -4.39 5.05 7.66
CA SER A 93 -4.02 4.84 6.25
C SER A 93 -5.08 4.07 5.45
N ALA A 94 -5.76 3.10 6.05
CA ALA A 94 -6.87 2.39 5.42
C ALA A 94 -8.07 3.30 5.18
N GLU A 95 -8.35 4.19 6.13
CA GLU A 95 -9.38 5.22 6.03
C GLU A 95 -9.04 6.24 4.94
N ASP A 96 -7.77 6.59 4.77
CA ASP A 96 -7.33 7.47 3.68
C ASP A 96 -7.57 6.82 2.31
N TRP A 97 -7.28 5.53 2.15
CA TRP A 97 -7.65 4.77 0.95
C TRP A 97 -9.17 4.73 0.73
N THR A 98 -9.95 4.58 1.79
CA THR A 98 -11.42 4.63 1.72
C THR A 98 -11.90 5.98 1.17
N VAL A 99 -11.36 7.08 1.68
CA VAL A 99 -11.68 8.43 1.21
C VAL A 99 -11.32 8.60 -0.27
N ILE A 100 -10.14 8.13 -0.69
CA ILE A 100 -9.67 8.21 -2.08
C ILE A 100 -10.61 7.42 -3.01
N LEU A 101 -10.90 6.16 -2.68
CA LEU A 101 -11.74 5.31 -3.52
C LEU A 101 -13.17 5.85 -3.62
N ARG A 102 -13.76 6.31 -2.50
CA ARG A 102 -15.09 6.93 -2.48
C ARG A 102 -15.14 8.23 -3.30
N HIS A 103 -14.12 9.08 -3.19
CA HIS A 103 -14.00 10.28 -4.03
C HIS A 103 -14.02 9.94 -5.53
N LEU A 104 -13.41 8.84 -5.89
CA LEU A 104 -13.37 8.34 -7.28
C LEU A 104 -14.65 7.62 -7.72
N GLY A 105 -15.60 7.38 -6.81
CA GLY A 105 -16.88 6.72 -7.09
C GLY A 105 -16.93 5.24 -6.74
N VAL A 106 -15.90 4.69 -6.07
CA VAL A 106 -15.84 3.28 -5.66
C VAL A 106 -16.26 3.13 -4.20
N GLN A 107 -17.23 2.28 -3.92
CA GLN A 107 -17.64 1.98 -2.53
C GLN A 107 -16.56 1.15 -1.83
N ALA A 108 -16.05 1.67 -0.73
CA ALA A 108 -14.99 1.02 0.03
C ALA A 108 -15.11 1.32 1.53
N ASP A 109 -14.77 0.34 2.37
CA ASP A 109 -14.73 0.45 3.81
C ASP A 109 -13.40 -0.07 4.36
N ALA A 110 -12.91 0.53 5.44
CA ALA A 110 -11.70 0.08 6.11
C ALA A 110 -12.04 -0.91 7.23
N VAL A 111 -11.27 -2.00 7.30
CA VAL A 111 -11.37 -2.99 8.37
C VAL A 111 -10.01 -3.23 8.99
N LYS A 112 -9.95 -3.16 10.31
CA LYS A 112 -8.73 -3.50 11.04
C LYS A 112 -8.54 -5.01 11.11
N ALA A 113 -7.33 -5.46 10.81
CA ALA A 113 -6.89 -6.83 11.02
C ALA A 113 -5.58 -6.82 11.81
N GLY A 114 -5.30 -7.87 12.53
CA GLY A 114 -4.00 -8.09 13.15
C GLY A 114 -2.94 -8.49 12.12
N CYS A 115 -1.81 -9.04 12.58
CA CYS A 115 -0.77 -9.53 11.70
C CYS A 115 -1.30 -10.68 10.82
N CYS A 116 -0.90 -10.71 9.55
CA CYS A 116 -1.21 -11.79 8.63
C CYS A 116 -0.33 -13.05 8.84
N GLY A 117 0.61 -12.99 9.76
CA GLY A 117 1.53 -14.11 10.06
C GLY A 117 2.76 -14.19 9.17
N MET A 118 2.89 -13.38 8.13
CA MET A 118 4.05 -13.44 7.22
C MET A 118 5.32 -12.82 7.85
N ALA A 119 5.21 -11.62 8.44
CA ALA A 119 6.29 -10.92 9.14
C ALA A 119 7.67 -11.01 8.43
N GLY A 120 7.78 -10.42 7.24
CA GLY A 120 8.99 -10.52 6.41
C GLY A 120 9.21 -11.94 5.90
N LEU A 121 10.32 -12.56 6.27
CA LEU A 121 10.66 -13.94 5.89
C LEU A 121 10.09 -15.00 6.86
N PHE A 122 9.68 -14.61 8.06
CA PHE A 122 9.22 -15.52 9.11
C PHE A 122 8.21 -16.57 8.61
N GLY A 123 7.17 -16.15 7.91
CA GLY A 123 6.15 -17.05 7.38
C GLY A 123 6.63 -17.93 6.22
N HIS A 124 7.81 -17.70 5.66
CA HIS A 124 8.43 -18.53 4.62
C HIS A 124 9.36 -19.61 5.21
N GLU A 125 9.78 -19.45 6.44
CA GLU A 125 10.64 -20.41 7.12
C GLU A 125 9.82 -21.62 7.55
N LYS A 126 10.36 -22.81 7.28
CA LYS A 126 9.67 -24.09 7.53
C LYS A 126 9.30 -24.26 8.99
N GLU A 127 10.19 -23.84 9.89
CA GLU A 127 10.04 -23.92 11.33
C GLU A 127 8.89 -23.07 11.87
N HIS A 128 8.53 -22.02 11.14
CA HIS A 128 7.50 -21.06 11.55
C HIS A 128 6.18 -21.21 10.76
N ALA A 129 6.11 -22.16 9.83
CA ALA A 129 4.97 -22.29 8.91
C ALA A 129 3.63 -22.48 9.64
N ASP A 130 3.60 -23.34 10.66
CA ASP A 130 2.38 -23.64 11.42
C ASP A 130 1.95 -22.46 12.28
N LEU A 131 2.90 -21.80 12.95
CA LEU A 131 2.63 -20.60 13.73
C LEU A 131 2.14 -19.45 12.84
N SER A 132 2.77 -19.25 11.69
CA SER A 132 2.36 -18.28 10.69
C SER A 132 0.93 -18.52 10.19
N ALA A 133 0.57 -19.78 9.92
CA ALA A 133 -0.77 -20.17 9.52
C ALA A 133 -1.81 -19.95 10.65
N SER A 134 -1.45 -20.25 11.88
CA SER A 134 -2.31 -20.01 13.05
C SER A 134 -2.59 -18.53 13.26
N ILE A 135 -1.59 -17.66 13.12
CA ILE A 135 -1.75 -16.20 13.19
C ILE A 135 -2.69 -15.71 12.09
N PHE A 136 -2.54 -16.23 10.85
CA PHE A 136 -3.43 -15.91 9.76
C PHE A 136 -4.88 -16.32 10.05
N ALA A 137 -5.09 -17.54 10.54
CA ALA A 137 -6.41 -18.05 10.85
C ALA A 137 -7.14 -17.18 11.87
N GLN A 138 -6.43 -16.72 12.91
CA GLN A 138 -6.98 -15.87 13.96
C GLN A 138 -7.36 -14.46 13.46
N ASN A 139 -6.54 -13.86 12.62
CA ASN A 139 -6.63 -12.43 12.30
C ASN A 139 -7.19 -12.12 10.93
N TRP A 140 -6.98 -13.01 9.95
CA TRP A 140 -7.21 -12.71 8.53
C TRP A 140 -8.22 -13.62 7.84
N ALA A 141 -8.32 -14.89 8.20
CA ALA A 141 -9.07 -15.89 7.45
C ALA A 141 -10.53 -15.45 7.19
N SER A 142 -11.25 -15.06 8.23
CA SER A 142 -12.64 -14.60 8.12
C SER A 142 -12.81 -13.33 7.27
N LYS A 143 -11.80 -12.48 7.22
CA LYS A 143 -11.81 -11.23 6.43
C LYS A 143 -11.41 -11.48 4.98
N ALA A 144 -10.64 -12.55 4.74
CA ALA A 144 -10.16 -12.91 3.42
C ALA A 144 -11.26 -13.46 2.49
N GLU A 145 -12.45 -13.76 2.96
CA GLU A 145 -13.57 -14.30 2.16
C GLU A 145 -14.26 -13.26 1.28
N GLY A 146 -14.26 -11.99 1.65
CA GLY A 146 -14.91 -10.89 0.93
C GLY A 146 -14.09 -10.29 -0.25
N ASN A 147 -14.60 -9.24 -0.85
CA ASN A 147 -13.89 -8.42 -1.84
C ASN A 147 -12.88 -7.52 -1.15
N ILE A 148 -11.73 -8.08 -0.80
CA ILE A 148 -10.70 -7.37 -0.04
C ILE A 148 -9.61 -6.77 -0.92
N LEU A 149 -9.14 -5.61 -0.49
CA LEU A 149 -7.90 -4.97 -0.92
C LEU A 149 -6.91 -5.01 0.24
N ALA A 150 -5.64 -5.21 -0.05
CA ALA A 150 -4.60 -5.22 0.98
C ALA A 150 -3.41 -4.35 0.55
N THR A 151 -2.99 -3.43 1.41
CA THR A 151 -1.87 -2.53 1.12
C THR A 151 -0.52 -3.21 1.26
N GLY A 152 -0.40 -4.20 2.15
CA GLY A 152 0.86 -4.91 2.40
C GLY A 152 1.14 -6.00 1.37
N PHE A 153 2.34 -5.98 0.77
CA PHE A 153 2.80 -7.03 -0.14
C PHE A 153 2.81 -8.41 0.54
N SER A 154 3.39 -8.50 1.75
CA SER A 154 3.46 -9.72 2.55
C SER A 154 2.06 -10.28 2.89
N CYS A 155 1.10 -9.40 3.21
CA CYS A 155 -0.29 -9.79 3.48
C CYS A 155 -0.96 -10.39 2.25
N ARG A 156 -0.72 -9.83 1.07
CA ARG A 156 -1.24 -10.32 -0.22
C ARG A 156 -0.65 -11.69 -0.57
N CYS A 157 0.65 -11.88 -0.33
CA CYS A 157 1.32 -13.18 -0.51
C CYS A 157 0.78 -14.23 0.44
N GLN A 158 0.62 -13.90 1.72
CA GLN A 158 0.10 -14.82 2.74
C GLN A 158 -1.34 -15.25 2.44
N THR A 159 -2.19 -14.29 2.06
CA THR A 159 -3.58 -14.60 1.68
C THR A 159 -3.64 -15.53 0.47
N LYS A 160 -2.77 -15.31 -0.54
CA LYS A 160 -2.67 -16.23 -1.66
C LYS A 160 -2.26 -17.64 -1.22
N ARG A 161 -1.27 -17.73 -0.33
CA ARG A 161 -0.76 -19.02 0.17
C ARG A 161 -1.78 -19.80 0.97
N LEU A 162 -2.52 -19.15 1.86
CA LEU A 162 -3.39 -19.82 2.83
C LEU A 162 -4.88 -19.81 2.46
N ALA A 163 -5.33 -18.85 1.64
CA ALA A 163 -6.72 -18.74 1.20
C ALA A 163 -6.89 -18.89 -0.33
N GLY A 164 -5.84 -19.25 -1.07
CA GLY A 164 -5.87 -19.56 -2.50
C GLY A 164 -5.99 -18.35 -3.43
N ARG A 165 -6.32 -17.16 -2.94
CA ARG A 165 -6.48 -15.94 -3.76
C ARG A 165 -5.61 -14.80 -3.25
N ARG A 166 -5.08 -13.99 -4.18
CA ARG A 166 -4.30 -12.81 -3.86
C ARG A 166 -5.20 -11.57 -3.89
N PRO A 167 -5.37 -10.85 -2.77
CA PRO A 167 -6.04 -9.56 -2.79
C PRO A 167 -5.32 -8.57 -3.70
N ALA A 168 -6.06 -7.69 -4.36
CA ALA A 168 -5.46 -6.58 -5.09
C ALA A 168 -4.94 -5.51 -4.12
N HIS A 169 -3.97 -4.73 -4.55
CA HIS A 169 -3.62 -3.47 -3.89
C HIS A 169 -4.64 -2.38 -4.29
N PRO A 170 -4.99 -1.42 -3.43
CA PRO A 170 -5.91 -0.35 -3.82
C PRO A 170 -5.52 0.39 -5.11
N VAL A 171 -4.21 0.54 -5.39
CA VAL A 171 -3.73 1.15 -6.64
C VAL A 171 -4.09 0.34 -7.88
N GLU A 172 -4.23 -0.98 -7.78
CA GLU A 172 -4.60 -1.83 -8.93
C GLU A 172 -6.02 -1.51 -9.41
N ILE A 173 -6.90 -1.10 -8.51
CA ILE A 173 -8.24 -0.61 -8.86
C ILE A 173 -8.16 0.69 -9.67
N LEU A 174 -7.27 1.59 -9.28
CA LEU A 174 -7.06 2.85 -10.03
C LEU A 174 -6.51 2.58 -11.43
N VAL A 175 -5.50 1.74 -11.54
CA VAL A 175 -4.84 1.42 -12.81
C VAL A 175 -5.79 0.72 -13.77
N SER A 176 -6.56 -0.27 -13.32
CA SER A 176 -7.51 -1.00 -14.18
C SER A 176 -8.52 -0.06 -14.86
N HIS A 177 -8.99 0.96 -14.13
CA HIS A 177 -9.94 1.92 -14.69
C HIS A 177 -9.31 2.98 -15.62
N LEU A 178 -8.04 3.30 -15.43
CA LEU A 178 -7.29 4.18 -16.31
C LEU A 178 -7.04 3.52 -17.68
N TYR A 179 -6.71 2.23 -17.71
CA TYR A 179 -6.50 1.46 -18.94
C TYR A 179 -7.77 1.35 -19.78
N ILE A 180 -8.91 1.04 -19.17
CA ILE A 180 -10.20 0.93 -19.89
C ILE A 180 -10.59 2.25 -20.58
N LYS A 181 -10.27 3.41 -20.01
CA LYS A 181 -10.54 4.69 -20.65
C LYS A 181 -9.66 4.95 -21.88
N ASN A 182 -8.41 4.51 -21.86
CA ASN A 182 -7.48 4.70 -22.97
C ASN A 182 -7.81 3.79 -24.17
N GLU A 183 -8.22 2.55 -23.96
CA GLU A 183 -8.64 1.68 -25.08
C GLU A 183 -9.85 2.23 -25.84
N LYS A 184 -10.81 2.85 -25.13
CA LYS A 184 -11.96 3.50 -25.78
C LYS A 184 -11.59 4.80 -26.50
N ALA A 185 -10.53 5.48 -26.11
CA ALA A 185 -10.05 6.69 -26.79
C ALA A 185 -9.30 6.37 -28.10
N PHE A 186 -8.68 5.19 -28.20
CA PHE A 186 -7.98 4.74 -29.42
C PHE A 186 -8.86 4.00 -30.43
N SER A 187 -10.05 3.53 -30.03
CA SER A 187 -10.98 2.84 -30.93
C SER A 187 -11.94 3.76 -31.69
N THR A 188 -11.81 5.08 -31.53
CA THR A 188 -12.68 6.11 -32.18
C THR A 188 -11.92 7.04 -33.14
N GLN A 189 -10.78 6.59 -33.69
CA GLN A 189 -10.07 7.28 -34.79
C GLN A 189 -10.06 6.47 -36.08
#